data_e2d96b4a74433c460f9853ac8ffbf0cc
#
_entry.id   e2d96b4a74433c460f9853ac8ffbf0cc
#
_cell.length_a   1.000
_cell.length_b   1.000
_cell.length_c   1.000
_cell.angle_alpha   90.00
_cell.angle_beta   90.00
_cell.angle_gamma   90.00
#
_symmetry.space_group_name_H-M   'P 1'
#
loop_
_entity.id
_entity.type
_entity.pdbx_description
1 polymer ?
#
loop_
_entity_poly.entity_id
_entity_poly.type
_entity_poly.pdbx_seq_one_letter_code
_entity_poly.pdbx_strand_id
1 'polypeptide(L)' 'MKEEIESIIEKLLLAIEEEDIGISLFTTHFQAEKELEFFLPPDRGQVKKILSKLSEDSKRHKKILEKIIAHLGRLSRGN' A
#
# COMPACT_ATOMS: atom_id res chain seq x y z
N MET A 1 23.85 -13.61 8.42
CA MET A 1 22.61 -13.23 9.14
C MET A 1 22.22 -11.78 8.89
N LYS A 2 23.12 -10.83 9.14
CA LYS A 2 22.85 -9.42 8.91
C LYS A 2 22.52 -9.09 7.46
N GLU A 3 23.27 -9.65 6.52
CA GLU A 3 23.04 -9.43 5.08
C GLU A 3 21.71 -9.99 4.63
N GLU A 4 21.29 -11.12 5.20
CA GLU A 4 20.00 -11.73 4.89
C GLU A 4 18.85 -10.85 5.38
N ILE A 5 18.99 -10.29 6.58
CA ILE A 5 18.00 -9.37 7.15
C ILE A 5 17.90 -8.12 6.30
N GLU A 6 19.03 -7.54 5.88
CA GLU A 6 19.04 -6.36 5.03
C GLU A 6 18.36 -6.61 3.68
N SER A 7 18.59 -7.80 3.10
CA SER A 7 17.94 -8.19 1.85
C SER A 7 16.41 -8.28 2.02
N ILE A 8 15.96 -8.83 3.13
CA ILE A 8 14.53 -8.91 3.42
C ILE A 8 13.94 -7.50 3.58
N ILE A 9 14.64 -6.62 4.29
CA ILE A 9 14.20 -5.23 4.48
C ILE A 9 14.06 -4.53 3.13
N GLU A 10 15.01 -4.71 2.22
CA GLU A 10 14.93 -4.12 0.88
C GLU A 10 13.66 -4.58 0.13
N LYS A 11 13.35 -5.86 0.20
CA LYS A 11 12.15 -6.41 -0.43
C LYS A 11 10.88 -5.84 0.21
N LEU A 12 10.89 -5.66 1.52
CA LEU A 12 9.74 -5.08 2.23
C LEU A 12 9.55 -3.60 1.88
N LEU A 13 10.64 -2.86 1.68
CA LEU A 13 10.55 -1.47 1.23
C LEU A 13 9.94 -1.37 -0.16
N LEU A 14 10.28 -2.29 -1.06
CA LEU A 14 9.65 -2.35 -2.39
C LEU A 14 8.15 -2.66 -2.27
N ALA A 15 7.78 -3.55 -1.35
CA ALA A 15 6.37 -3.85 -1.12
C ALA A 15 5.61 -2.64 -0.60
N ILE A 16 6.24 -1.82 0.25
CA ILE A 16 5.64 -0.57 0.73
C ILE A 16 5.42 0.40 -0.43
N GLU A 17 6.36 0.51 -1.35
CA GLU A 17 6.20 1.35 -2.54
C GLU A 17 5.00 0.92 -3.37
N GLU A 18 4.79 -0.38 -3.53
CA GLU A 18 3.62 -0.92 -4.24
C GLU A 18 2.32 -0.56 -3.53
N GLU A 19 2.30 -0.62 -2.20
CA GLU A 19 1.12 -0.22 -1.43
C GLU A 19 0.85 1.28 -1.58
N ASP A 20 1.90 2.11 -1.58
CA ASP A 20 1.76 3.56 -1.78
C ASP A 20 1.19 3.88 -3.16
N ILE A 21 1.56 3.13 -4.19
CA ILE A 21 0.99 3.28 -5.53
C ILE A 21 -0.52 3.01 -5.49
N GLY A 22 -0.94 1.93 -4.82
CA GLY A 22 -2.35 1.60 -4.68
C GLY A 22 -3.14 2.69 -3.97
N ILE A 23 -2.60 3.23 -2.88
CA ILE A 23 -3.22 4.32 -2.14
C ILE A 23 -3.33 5.57 -3.02
N SER A 24 -2.27 5.90 -3.73
CA SER A 24 -2.21 7.07 -4.60
C SER A 24 -3.22 6.97 -5.76
N LEU A 25 -3.38 5.79 -6.33
CA LEU A 25 -4.37 5.57 -7.39
C LEU A 25 -5.76 5.98 -6.94
N PHE A 26 -6.17 5.55 -5.75
CA PHE A 26 -7.48 5.92 -5.23
C PHE A 26 -7.55 7.42 -4.91
N THR A 27 -6.58 7.94 -4.17
CA THR A 27 -6.64 9.32 -3.67
C THR A 27 -6.43 10.37 -4.77
N THR A 28 -5.68 10.04 -5.81
CA THR A 28 -5.35 11.00 -6.87
C THR A 28 -6.22 10.86 -8.10
N HIS A 29 -6.52 9.63 -8.50
CA HIS A 29 -7.20 9.37 -9.77
C HIS A 29 -8.68 9.04 -9.63
N PHE A 30 -9.07 8.27 -8.60
CA PHE A 30 -10.43 7.75 -8.51
C PHE A 30 -11.34 8.48 -7.54
N GLN A 31 -10.85 9.48 -6.82
CA GLN A 31 -11.71 10.36 -6.05
C GLN A 31 -12.37 11.42 -6.91
N ALA A 32 -11.73 11.79 -8.01
CA ALA A 32 -12.29 12.76 -8.93
C ALA A 32 -13.38 12.10 -9.76
N GLU A 33 -14.55 12.71 -9.80
CA GLU A 33 -15.69 12.20 -10.60
C GLU A 33 -15.34 12.03 -12.07
N LYS A 34 -14.43 12.85 -12.56
CA LYS A 34 -14.02 12.83 -13.96
C LYS A 34 -13.39 11.50 -14.37
N GLU A 35 -12.62 10.89 -13.48
CA GLU A 35 -12.00 9.59 -13.76
C GLU A 35 -13.03 8.46 -13.74
N LEU A 36 -14.14 8.65 -13.02
CA LEU A 36 -15.20 7.66 -12.94
C LEU A 36 -16.18 7.73 -14.13
N GLU A 37 -16.04 8.72 -15.01
CA GLU A 37 -16.88 8.85 -16.18
C GLU A 37 -16.77 7.68 -17.16
N PHE A 38 -15.69 6.90 -17.08
CA PHE A 38 -15.56 5.66 -17.85
C PHE A 38 -16.62 4.62 -17.50
N PHE A 39 -17.20 4.73 -16.31
CA PHE A 39 -18.20 3.78 -15.84
C PHE A 39 -19.60 4.36 -16.00
N LEU A 40 -20.58 3.47 -16.21
CA LEU A 40 -21.96 3.90 -16.23
C LEU A 40 -22.36 4.49 -14.87
N PRO A 41 -23.21 5.53 -14.85
CA PRO A 41 -23.57 6.17 -13.58
C PRO A 41 -23.98 5.23 -12.45
N PRO A 42 -24.78 4.16 -12.68
CA PRO A 42 -25.13 3.23 -11.60
C PRO A 42 -23.95 2.49 -11.02
N ASP A 43 -22.88 2.30 -11.82
CA ASP A 43 -21.71 1.52 -11.39
C ASP A 43 -20.65 2.36 -10.66
N ARG A 44 -20.70 3.70 -10.84
CA ARG A 44 -19.69 4.59 -10.25
C ARG A 44 -19.60 4.49 -8.75
N GLY A 45 -20.71 4.41 -8.06
CA GLY A 45 -20.75 4.28 -6.62
C GLY A 45 -20.10 2.98 -6.14
N GLN A 46 -20.38 1.89 -6.85
CA GLN A 46 -19.84 0.58 -6.53
C GLN A 46 -18.32 0.54 -6.76
N VAL A 47 -17.87 1.08 -7.89
CA VAL A 47 -16.44 1.16 -8.23
C VAL A 47 -15.70 1.99 -7.17
N LYS A 48 -16.26 3.12 -6.79
CA LYS A 48 -15.68 3.99 -5.77
C LYS A 48 -15.54 3.27 -4.43
N LYS A 49 -16.55 2.50 -4.03
CA LYS A 49 -16.52 1.70 -2.81
C LYS A 49 -15.40 0.67 -2.83
N ILE A 50 -15.28 -0.06 -3.94
CA ILE A 50 -14.25 -1.08 -4.11
C ILE A 50 -12.86 -0.47 -4.02
N LEU A 51 -12.63 0.64 -4.72
CA LEU A 51 -11.35 1.32 -4.72
C LEU A 51 -11.00 1.90 -3.36
N SER A 52 -12.00 2.42 -2.64
CA SER A 52 -11.81 2.92 -1.29
C SER A 52 -11.37 1.81 -0.35
N LYS A 53 -12.00 0.64 -0.46
CA LYS A 53 -11.64 -0.51 0.35
C LYS A 53 -10.24 -1.00 0.04
N LEU A 54 -9.85 -1.05 -1.24
CA LEU A 54 -8.51 -1.44 -1.64
C LEU A 54 -7.48 -0.46 -1.06
N SER A 55 -7.77 0.83 -1.09
CA SER A 55 -6.89 1.84 -0.52
C SER A 55 -6.72 1.65 0.99
N GLU A 56 -7.80 1.36 1.70
CA GLU A 56 -7.75 1.11 3.14
C GLU A 56 -6.95 -0.15 3.46
N ASP A 57 -7.12 -1.20 2.66
CA ASP A 57 -6.36 -2.44 2.81
C ASP A 57 -4.88 -2.19 2.58
N SER A 58 -4.53 -1.40 1.57
CA SER A 58 -3.14 -1.03 1.29
C SER A 58 -2.52 -0.24 2.44
N LYS A 59 -3.26 0.66 3.04
CA LYS A 59 -2.79 1.41 4.22
C LYS A 59 -2.50 0.48 5.40
N ARG A 60 -3.36 -0.51 5.62
CA ARG A 60 -3.18 -1.49 6.67
C ARG A 60 -1.96 -2.37 6.41
N HIS A 61 -1.81 -2.85 5.17
CA HIS A 61 -0.65 -3.64 4.77
C HIS A 61 0.64 -2.85 4.97
N LYS A 62 0.64 -1.59 4.58
CA LYS A 62 1.80 -0.73 4.76
C LYS A 62 2.22 -0.63 6.23
N LYS A 63 1.27 -0.46 7.14
CA LYS A 63 1.55 -0.41 8.57
C LYS A 63 2.17 -1.72 9.08
N ILE A 64 1.66 -2.85 8.62
CA ILE A 64 2.19 -4.16 8.98
C ILE A 64 3.63 -4.30 8.49
N LEU A 65 3.88 -3.93 7.22
CA LEU A 65 5.21 -3.99 6.64
C LEU A 65 6.19 -3.09 7.39
N GLU A 66 5.77 -1.90 7.78
CA GLU A 66 6.60 -0.99 8.57
C GLU A 66 6.97 -1.56 9.94
N LYS A 67 6.04 -2.25 10.58
CA LYS A 67 6.29 -2.91 11.86
C LYS A 67 7.31 -4.04 11.72
N ILE A 68 7.19 -4.82 10.65
CA ILE A 68 8.13 -5.91 10.37
C ILE A 68 9.52 -5.34 10.13
N ILE A 69 9.64 -4.29 9.35
CA ILE A 69 10.91 -3.63 9.06
C ILE A 69 11.55 -3.11 10.36
N ALA A 70 10.76 -2.47 11.21
CA ALA A 70 11.26 -1.96 12.48
C ALA A 70 11.79 -3.09 13.37
N HIS A 71 11.08 -4.22 13.40
CA HIS A 71 11.51 -5.39 14.16
C HIS A 71 12.82 -5.97 13.62
N LEU A 72 12.89 -6.14 12.29
CA LEU A 72 14.11 -6.66 11.65
C LEU A 72 15.28 -5.71 11.82
N GLY A 73 15.04 -4.40 11.77
CA GLY A 73 16.08 -3.40 12.00
C GLY A 73 16.67 -3.51 13.40
N ARG A 74 15.83 -3.77 14.41
CA ARG A 74 16.29 -3.98 15.77
C ARG A 74 17.13 -5.26 15.90
N LEU A 75 16.70 -6.34 15.25
CA LEU A 75 17.45 -7.58 15.24
C LEU A 75 18.82 -7.40 14.60
N SER A 76 18.89 -6.65 13.52
CA SER A 76 20.15 -6.39 12.82
C SER A 76 21.12 -5.56 13.66
N ARG A 77 20.62 -4.63 14.47
CA ARG A 77 21.45 -3.73 15.28
C ARG A 77 21.69 -4.22 16.69
N GLY A 78 20.84 -5.08 17.17
CA GLY A 78 20.78 -5.43 18.60
C GLY A 78 21.84 -6.39 19.08
N ASN A 79 22.71 -6.82 18.22
CA ASN A 79 23.69 -7.80 18.62
C ASN A 79 25.05 -7.56 18.05
#